data_dde0968a62da325fe2f29d2991aabd74
#
_entry.id   dde0968a62da325fe2f29d2991aabd74
#
_cell.length_a   1.000
_cell.length_b   1.000
_cell.length_c   1.000
_cell.angle_alpha   90.00
_cell.angle_beta   90.00
_cell.angle_gamma   90.00
#
_symmetry.space_group_name_H-M   'P 1'
#
loop_
_entity.id
_entity.type
_entity.pdbx_description
1 polymer ?
#
loop_
_entity_poly.entity_id
_entity_poly.type
_entity_poly.pdbx_seq_one_letter_code
_entity_poly.pdbx_strand_id
1 'polypeptide(L)'
;MHRGYEIIWLESTDSTNDQARSQLKSTDFLTVIAAENQTSGKGQRGNSWHSEPGKNLTFSIIVRPAETNPWITVKASEQAAISHMAALSVIDLMNLYGIPAKIKWPNDIYVSDRKICGILIENAIMGMHVSSSIIGIGLNVNQTNFPPYLPNPTSMQRETGIHTDTHLLLEKYMEIFLEYCRTYLTEQEKLTSLKYNYNEHLWRLDEPHEFYDYTSLPCGHLNAQDTLSRSEAEQFTGIIRGVSDEGRLIVENVEGELREFAFKEIGYKI
;
A
#
# COMPACT_ATOMS: atom_id res chain seq x y z
N MET A 1 1.42 21.45 21.28
CA MET A 1 1.43 21.52 19.78
C MET A 1 0.32 20.66 19.26
N HIS A 2 -0.55 21.21 18.41
CA HIS A 2 -1.59 20.41 17.76
C HIS A 2 -0.89 19.39 16.84
N ARG A 3 -1.12 18.08 17.04
CA ARG A 3 -0.43 17.00 16.27
C ARG A 3 -0.77 16.99 14.78
N GLY A 4 -1.75 17.80 14.33
CA GLY A 4 -2.22 17.87 12.94
C GLY A 4 -3.06 16.67 12.49
N TYR A 5 -3.36 15.72 13.39
CA TYR A 5 -4.22 14.56 13.17
C TYR A 5 -4.82 14.07 14.48
N GLU A 6 -5.92 13.31 14.38
CA GLU A 6 -6.57 12.60 15.48
C GLU A 6 -6.47 11.08 15.25
N ILE A 7 -6.24 10.30 16.31
CA ILE A 7 -6.30 8.84 16.26
C ILE A 7 -7.48 8.36 17.11
N ILE A 8 -8.37 7.60 16.49
CA ILE A 8 -9.51 6.94 17.13
C ILE A 8 -9.19 5.45 17.17
N TRP A 9 -8.98 4.91 18.37
CA TRP A 9 -8.79 3.49 18.59
C TRP A 9 -10.11 2.79 18.87
N LEU A 10 -10.34 1.68 18.17
CA LEU A 10 -11.49 0.79 18.36
C LEU A 10 -11.01 -0.54 18.92
N GLU A 11 -11.74 -1.09 19.88
CA GLU A 11 -11.47 -2.43 20.38
C GLU A 11 -11.69 -3.49 19.27
N SER A 12 -12.76 -3.35 18.50
CA SER A 12 -13.07 -4.23 17.37
C SER A 12 -13.91 -3.51 16.32
N THR A 13 -13.68 -3.88 15.05
CA THR A 13 -14.50 -3.46 13.90
C THR A 13 -14.46 -4.51 12.81
N ASP A 14 -15.40 -4.46 11.86
CA ASP A 14 -15.33 -5.32 10.68
C ASP A 14 -14.15 -4.94 9.80
N SER A 15 -14.02 -3.65 9.48
CA SER A 15 -12.94 -3.10 8.68
C SER A 15 -12.69 -1.63 9.04
N THR A 16 -11.44 -1.25 9.27
CA THR A 16 -11.07 0.15 9.51
C THR A 16 -11.36 1.03 8.28
N ASN A 17 -11.28 0.51 7.05
CA ASN A 17 -11.67 1.24 5.83
C ASN A 17 -13.18 1.52 5.80
N ASP A 18 -14.02 0.56 6.17
CA ASP A 18 -15.47 0.78 6.21
C ASP A 18 -15.84 1.77 7.31
N GLN A 19 -15.21 1.66 8.47
CA GLN A 19 -15.39 2.61 9.55
C GLN A 19 -14.95 4.02 9.13
N ALA A 20 -13.79 4.15 8.49
CA ALA A 20 -13.32 5.42 7.93
C ALA A 20 -14.32 6.00 6.90
N ARG A 21 -14.86 5.15 6.01
CA ARG A 21 -15.84 5.58 5.02
C ARG A 21 -17.13 6.11 5.68
N SER A 22 -17.58 5.50 6.76
CA SER A 22 -18.78 5.96 7.49
C SER A 22 -18.58 7.33 8.14
N GLN A 23 -17.34 7.68 8.48
CA GLN A 23 -16.98 8.93 9.16
C GLN A 23 -16.49 10.04 8.23
N LEU A 24 -16.38 9.80 6.93
CA LEU A 24 -15.85 10.77 5.94
C LEU A 24 -16.47 12.17 6.03
N LYS A 25 -17.76 12.29 6.39
CA LYS A 25 -18.47 13.58 6.43
C LYS A 25 -18.27 14.35 7.74
N SER A 26 -17.87 13.67 8.79
CA SER A 26 -17.81 14.21 10.16
C SER A 26 -16.40 14.40 10.68
N THR A 27 -15.37 14.03 9.90
CA THR A 27 -13.98 14.10 10.32
C THR A 27 -13.25 15.27 9.68
N ASP A 28 -12.30 15.80 10.43
CA ASP A 28 -11.36 16.82 9.97
C ASP A 28 -10.38 16.26 8.92
N PHE A 29 -9.48 17.13 8.49
CA PHE A 29 -8.49 16.92 7.46
C PHE A 29 -7.73 15.58 7.53
N LEU A 30 -7.25 15.19 8.69
CA LEU A 30 -6.52 13.96 8.93
C LEU A 30 -7.07 13.26 10.17
N THR A 31 -7.78 12.17 9.95
CA THR A 31 -8.28 11.31 11.02
C THR A 31 -7.83 9.88 10.78
N VAL A 32 -7.34 9.23 11.80
CA VAL A 32 -6.87 7.85 11.77
C VAL A 32 -7.84 6.98 12.57
N ILE A 33 -8.38 5.95 11.93
CA ILE A 33 -9.17 4.92 12.58
C ILE A 33 -8.28 3.69 12.72
N ALA A 34 -7.94 3.30 13.94
CA ALA A 34 -7.16 2.11 14.23
C ALA A 34 -8.01 1.10 15.01
N ALA A 35 -7.70 -0.18 14.88
CA ALA A 35 -8.44 -1.23 15.59
C ALA A 35 -7.49 -2.31 16.13
N GLU A 36 -7.77 -2.75 17.37
CA GLU A 36 -7.10 -3.91 17.98
C GLU A 36 -7.49 -5.22 17.27
N ASN A 37 -8.73 -5.29 16.78
CA ASN A 37 -9.26 -6.45 16.08
C ASN A 37 -10.07 -6.05 14.84
N GLN A 38 -9.77 -6.65 13.70
CA GLN A 38 -10.62 -6.63 12.50
C GLN A 38 -11.22 -8.01 12.25
N THR A 39 -12.55 -8.10 12.19
CA THR A 39 -13.26 -9.36 11.94
C THR A 39 -13.45 -9.69 10.47
N SER A 40 -13.40 -8.67 9.60
CA SER A 40 -13.57 -8.79 8.15
C SER A 40 -12.62 -7.83 7.41
N GLY A 41 -11.32 -7.91 7.75
CA GLY A 41 -10.29 -7.07 7.15
C GLY A 41 -10.28 -7.21 5.61
N LYS A 42 -10.18 -6.08 4.92
CA LYS A 42 -10.26 -5.98 3.45
C LYS A 42 -8.88 -5.83 2.82
N GLY A 43 -8.68 -6.55 1.73
CA GLY A 43 -7.60 -6.33 0.78
C GLY A 43 -8.15 -5.83 -0.57
N GLN A 44 -7.28 -5.68 -1.56
CA GLN A 44 -7.70 -5.24 -2.88
C GLN A 44 -8.64 -6.24 -3.56
N ARG A 45 -9.69 -5.72 -4.21
CA ARG A 45 -10.62 -6.45 -5.10
C ARG A 45 -11.22 -7.73 -4.50
N GLY A 46 -11.69 -7.64 -3.26
CA GLY A 46 -12.40 -8.74 -2.60
C GLY A 46 -11.49 -9.74 -1.87
N ASN A 47 -10.18 -9.54 -1.88
CA ASN A 47 -9.30 -10.28 -1.00
C ASN A 47 -9.52 -9.86 0.45
N SER A 48 -9.24 -10.76 1.39
CA SER A 48 -9.28 -10.48 2.82
C SER A 48 -7.89 -10.16 3.37
N TRP A 49 -7.85 -9.34 4.41
CA TRP A 49 -6.68 -9.15 5.25
C TRP A 49 -6.86 -9.93 6.56
N HIS A 50 -5.97 -10.88 6.81
CA HIS A 50 -5.98 -11.66 8.05
C HIS A 50 -5.08 -11.00 9.11
N SER A 51 -5.61 -10.80 10.32
CA SER A 51 -4.89 -10.26 11.46
C SER A 51 -5.33 -10.95 12.74
N GLU A 52 -4.37 -11.45 13.53
CA GLU A 52 -4.64 -11.94 14.88
C GLU A 52 -4.90 -10.76 15.81
N PRO A 53 -5.99 -10.78 16.63
CA PRO A 53 -6.34 -9.67 17.53
C PRO A 53 -5.18 -9.25 18.42
N GLY A 54 -4.94 -7.93 18.51
CA GLY A 54 -3.91 -7.33 19.36
C GLY A 54 -2.46 -7.62 18.97
N LYS A 55 -2.22 -8.30 17.83
CA LYS A 55 -0.86 -8.66 17.38
C LYS A 55 -0.30 -7.75 16.31
N ASN A 56 -1.17 -7.14 15.53
CA ASN A 56 -0.78 -6.39 14.34
C ASN A 56 -1.34 -4.97 14.39
N LEU A 57 -0.82 -4.11 13.56
CA LEU A 57 -1.30 -2.74 13.42
C LEU A 57 -2.20 -2.67 12.19
N THR A 58 -3.53 -2.48 12.42
CA THR A 58 -4.52 -2.28 11.37
C THR A 58 -5.20 -0.93 11.55
N PHE A 59 -5.09 -0.07 10.55
CA PHE A 59 -5.63 1.28 10.61
C PHE A 59 -5.96 1.83 9.23
N SER A 60 -6.79 2.87 9.20
CA SER A 60 -7.12 3.62 7.99
C SER A 60 -6.99 5.11 8.25
N ILE A 61 -6.33 5.82 7.34
CA ILE A 61 -6.18 7.27 7.38
C ILE A 61 -7.23 7.88 6.46
N ILE A 62 -8.03 8.80 6.98
CA ILE A 62 -8.92 9.65 6.20
C ILE A 62 -8.15 10.91 5.84
N VAL A 63 -7.94 11.13 4.54
CA VAL A 63 -7.34 12.35 4.00
C VAL A 63 -8.42 13.09 3.22
N ARG A 64 -8.70 14.34 3.60
CA ARG A 64 -9.62 15.23 2.89
C ARG A 64 -8.95 16.58 2.68
N PRO A 65 -9.04 17.16 1.45
CA PRO A 65 -8.72 18.57 1.30
C PRO A 65 -9.72 19.37 2.14
N ALA A 66 -9.23 20.14 3.10
CA ALA A 66 -10.06 21.07 3.86
C ALA A 66 -9.98 22.46 3.22
N GLU A 67 -11.08 23.21 3.25
CA GLU A 67 -11.09 24.63 2.80
C GLU A 67 -10.02 25.46 3.52
N THR A 68 -9.67 25.05 4.75
CA THR A 68 -8.66 25.68 5.61
C THR A 68 -7.24 25.16 5.37
N ASN A 69 -7.04 24.15 4.53
CA ASN A 69 -5.75 23.50 4.32
C ASN A 69 -5.50 23.21 2.83
N PRO A 70 -5.15 24.24 2.03
CA PRO A 70 -5.04 24.16 0.57
C PRO A 70 -3.89 23.28 0.05
N TRP A 71 -3.02 22.78 0.92
CA TRP A 71 -1.85 22.01 0.52
C TRP A 71 -2.13 20.55 0.17
N ILE A 72 -3.40 20.11 0.14
CA ILE A 72 -3.76 18.77 -0.34
C ILE A 72 -4.75 18.86 -1.50
N THR A 73 -4.31 19.44 -2.58
CA THR A 73 -5.02 19.34 -3.83
C THR A 73 -4.28 18.37 -4.75
N VAL A 74 -4.58 17.09 -4.66
CA VAL A 74 -4.04 16.08 -5.56
C VAL A 74 -4.94 16.01 -6.79
N LYS A 75 -4.39 16.21 -7.99
CA LYS A 75 -5.15 15.98 -9.23
C LYS A 75 -5.48 14.50 -9.39
N ALA A 76 -6.60 14.20 -10.03
CA ALA A 76 -6.99 12.82 -10.31
C ALA A 76 -5.92 12.06 -11.11
N SER A 77 -5.21 12.73 -12.03
CA SER A 77 -4.08 12.18 -12.79
C SER A 77 -2.84 11.89 -11.92
N GLU A 78 -2.74 12.48 -10.74
CA GLU A 78 -1.60 12.36 -9.82
C GLU A 78 -1.94 11.49 -8.59
N GLN A 79 -3.09 10.82 -8.59
CA GLN A 79 -3.56 10.02 -7.44
C GLN A 79 -2.57 8.93 -6.99
N ALA A 80 -1.69 8.46 -7.87
CA ALA A 80 -0.63 7.51 -7.54
C ALA A 80 0.32 8.04 -6.45
N ALA A 81 0.49 9.36 -6.35
CA ALA A 81 1.32 9.99 -5.32
C ALA A 81 0.87 9.61 -3.90
N ILE A 82 -0.44 9.46 -3.66
CA ILE A 82 -0.99 9.04 -2.36
C ILE A 82 -0.48 7.64 -2.00
N SER A 83 -0.47 6.73 -2.99
CA SER A 83 0.05 5.37 -2.82
C SER A 83 1.55 5.37 -2.57
N HIS A 84 2.29 6.20 -3.30
CA HIS A 84 3.74 6.33 -3.14
C HIS A 84 4.09 6.83 -1.73
N MET A 85 3.44 7.88 -1.24
CA MET A 85 3.66 8.39 0.12
C MET A 85 3.33 7.35 1.19
N ALA A 86 2.20 6.65 1.07
CA ALA A 86 1.81 5.63 2.03
C ALA A 86 2.82 4.48 2.08
N ALA A 87 3.26 4.00 0.92
CA ALA A 87 4.23 2.90 0.82
C ALA A 87 5.62 3.31 1.34
N LEU A 88 6.12 4.47 0.92
CA LEU A 88 7.42 4.99 1.37
C LEU A 88 7.43 5.27 2.87
N SER A 89 6.32 5.71 3.45
CA SER A 89 6.21 5.89 4.91
C SER A 89 6.34 4.56 5.65
N VAL A 90 5.84 3.45 5.08
CA VAL A 90 6.08 2.11 5.64
C VAL A 90 7.55 1.70 5.47
N ILE A 91 8.16 1.97 4.31
CA ILE A 91 9.59 1.68 4.09
C ILE A 91 10.46 2.41 5.12
N ASP A 92 10.24 3.71 5.31
CA ASP A 92 11.02 4.50 6.28
C ASP A 92 10.79 4.02 7.71
N LEU A 93 9.54 3.65 8.05
CA LEU A 93 9.24 3.03 9.34
C LEU A 93 10.03 1.73 9.51
N MET A 94 10.04 0.85 8.51
CA MET A 94 10.79 -0.42 8.57
C MET A 94 12.30 -0.19 8.72
N ASN A 95 12.85 0.82 8.03
CA ASN A 95 14.25 1.20 8.12
C ASN A 95 14.66 1.61 9.55
N LEU A 96 13.78 2.30 10.31
CA LEU A 96 14.03 2.65 11.72
C LEU A 96 14.21 1.42 12.61
N TYR A 97 13.63 0.27 12.22
CA TYR A 97 13.75 -1.00 12.94
C TYR A 97 14.79 -1.96 12.30
N GLY A 98 15.58 -1.46 11.34
CA GLY A 98 16.60 -2.26 10.65
C GLY A 98 16.05 -3.37 9.75
N ILE A 99 14.80 -3.25 9.31
CA ILE A 99 14.12 -4.23 8.43
C ILE A 99 14.26 -3.78 6.98
N PRO A 100 14.98 -4.52 6.11
CA PRO A 100 15.22 -4.16 4.71
C PRO A 100 13.98 -4.45 3.85
N ALA A 101 12.97 -3.60 3.96
CA ALA A 101 11.71 -3.76 3.24
C ALA A 101 11.76 -3.14 1.83
N LYS A 102 10.98 -3.71 0.91
CA LYS A 102 10.82 -3.25 -0.48
C LYS A 102 9.34 -3.24 -0.86
N ILE A 103 9.00 -2.43 -1.85
CA ILE A 103 7.64 -2.25 -2.35
C ILE A 103 7.37 -3.26 -3.47
N LYS A 104 6.53 -4.25 -3.21
CA LYS A 104 6.00 -5.12 -4.26
C LYS A 104 4.76 -4.44 -4.86
N TRP A 105 4.93 -3.88 -6.04
CA TRP A 105 3.85 -3.22 -6.75
C TRP A 105 2.62 -4.13 -6.90
N PRO A 106 1.38 -3.59 -6.76
CA PRO A 106 1.09 -2.17 -6.60
C PRO A 106 1.02 -1.69 -5.13
N ASN A 107 0.90 -2.54 -4.14
CA ASN A 107 0.38 -2.16 -2.83
C ASN A 107 0.85 -3.01 -1.64
N ASP A 108 1.84 -3.87 -1.85
CA ASP A 108 2.37 -4.74 -0.81
C ASP A 108 3.79 -4.33 -0.43
N ILE A 109 4.13 -4.52 0.85
CA ILE A 109 5.51 -4.35 1.32
C ILE A 109 6.05 -5.73 1.67
N TYR A 110 7.23 -6.01 1.15
CA TYR A 110 7.92 -7.29 1.28
C TYR A 110 9.25 -7.13 2.00
N VAL A 111 9.64 -8.18 2.74
CA VAL A 111 10.99 -8.39 3.26
C VAL A 111 11.49 -9.67 2.62
N SER A 112 12.50 -9.59 1.77
CA SER A 112 12.86 -10.66 0.84
C SER A 112 11.63 -11.07 0.00
N ASP A 113 11.20 -12.33 0.04
CA ASP A 113 10.01 -12.82 -0.68
C ASP A 113 8.78 -12.96 0.24
N ARG A 114 8.75 -12.27 1.39
CA ARG A 114 7.68 -12.41 2.39
C ARG A 114 6.94 -11.10 2.60
N LYS A 115 5.61 -11.17 2.60
CA LYS A 115 4.74 -10.01 2.81
C LYS A 115 4.67 -9.61 4.27
N ILE A 116 5.05 -8.36 4.58
CA ILE A 116 4.95 -7.77 5.91
C ILE A 116 3.79 -6.79 6.04
N CYS A 117 3.42 -6.10 4.95
CA CYS A 117 2.35 -5.11 4.96
C CYS A 117 1.54 -5.15 3.67
N GLY A 118 0.25 -4.81 3.77
CA GLY A 118 -0.64 -4.55 2.64
C GLY A 118 -1.29 -3.18 2.78
N ILE A 119 -1.45 -2.47 1.65
CA ILE A 119 -2.02 -1.12 1.59
C ILE A 119 -3.26 -1.16 0.69
N LEU A 120 -4.38 -0.60 1.16
CA LEU A 120 -5.63 -0.51 0.41
C LEU A 120 -6.09 0.94 0.35
N ILE A 121 -6.00 1.55 -0.84
CA ILE A 121 -6.36 2.95 -1.04
C ILE A 121 -7.66 3.05 -1.83
N GLU A 122 -8.57 3.88 -1.34
CA GLU A 122 -9.87 4.16 -1.95
C GLU A 122 -9.99 5.68 -2.12
N ASN A 123 -9.83 6.14 -3.36
CA ASN A 123 -9.92 7.54 -3.73
C ASN A 123 -11.33 7.88 -4.23
N ALA A 124 -11.89 8.98 -3.74
CA ALA A 124 -13.05 9.62 -4.34
C ALA A 124 -12.59 10.80 -5.19
N ILE A 125 -13.09 10.88 -6.41
CA ILE A 125 -12.73 11.93 -7.37
C ILE A 125 -13.94 12.83 -7.59
N MET A 126 -13.71 14.16 -7.55
CA MET A 126 -14.70 15.17 -7.90
C MET A 126 -14.08 16.15 -8.91
N GLY A 127 -14.59 16.14 -10.11
CA GLY A 127 -14.00 16.89 -11.23
C GLY A 127 -12.60 16.40 -11.54
N MET A 128 -11.63 17.28 -11.46
CA MET A 128 -10.21 16.99 -11.78
C MET A 128 -9.36 16.64 -10.55
N HIS A 129 -9.95 16.55 -9.36
CA HIS A 129 -9.20 16.41 -8.12
C HIS A 129 -9.70 15.23 -7.27
N VAL A 130 -8.80 14.70 -6.44
CA VAL A 130 -9.14 13.75 -5.37
C VAL A 130 -9.86 14.53 -4.28
N SER A 131 -11.13 14.22 -4.03
CA SER A 131 -11.95 14.87 -3.01
C SER A 131 -11.78 14.25 -1.62
N SER A 132 -11.40 12.98 -1.57
CA SER A 132 -11.01 12.29 -0.34
C SER A 132 -10.24 11.02 -0.68
N SER A 133 -9.42 10.56 0.27
CA SER A 133 -8.74 9.27 0.19
C SER A 133 -8.87 8.56 1.53
N ILE A 134 -9.18 7.27 1.49
CA ILE A 134 -9.08 6.35 2.62
C ILE A 134 -7.89 5.45 2.35
N ILE A 135 -6.87 5.53 3.21
CA ILE A 135 -5.62 4.78 3.10
C ILE A 135 -5.62 3.72 4.18
N GLY A 136 -6.03 2.48 3.86
CA GLY A 136 -5.99 1.35 4.77
C GLY A 136 -4.61 0.69 4.76
N ILE A 137 -4.09 0.42 5.96
CA ILE A 137 -2.79 -0.21 6.16
C ILE A 137 -2.94 -1.36 7.14
N GLY A 138 -2.54 -2.54 6.70
CA GLY A 138 -2.37 -3.72 7.54
C GLY A 138 -0.89 -4.06 7.63
N LEU A 139 -0.29 -3.85 8.80
CA LEU A 139 1.11 -4.16 9.08
C LEU A 139 1.20 -5.31 10.07
N ASN A 140 1.86 -6.38 9.69
CA ASN A 140 2.15 -7.50 10.57
C ASN A 140 3.27 -7.10 11.56
N VAL A 141 2.94 -7.00 12.84
CA VAL A 141 3.86 -6.52 13.88
C VAL A 141 4.35 -7.67 14.76
N ASN A 142 3.50 -8.18 15.63
CA ASN A 142 3.85 -9.17 16.66
C ASN A 142 3.32 -10.57 16.35
N GLN A 143 2.61 -10.78 15.25
CA GLN A 143 2.11 -12.09 14.87
C GLN A 143 3.26 -12.99 14.39
N THR A 144 3.48 -14.11 15.05
CA THR A 144 4.50 -15.09 14.68
C THR A 144 3.93 -16.34 14.01
N ASN A 145 2.64 -16.63 14.24
CA ASN A 145 1.96 -17.77 13.64
C ASN A 145 0.93 -17.29 12.63
N PHE A 146 1.06 -17.75 11.39
CA PHE A 146 0.14 -17.38 10.32
C PHE A 146 -0.60 -18.63 9.81
N PRO A 147 -1.86 -18.48 9.41
CA PRO A 147 -2.60 -19.56 8.77
C PRO A 147 -1.86 -20.11 7.54
N PRO A 148 -1.87 -21.43 7.32
CA PRO A 148 -1.11 -22.08 6.23
C PRO A 148 -1.60 -21.73 4.83
N TYR A 149 -2.81 -21.17 4.69
CA TYR A 149 -3.33 -20.71 3.41
C TYR A 149 -2.74 -19.37 2.97
N LEU A 150 -2.07 -18.62 3.87
CA LEU A 150 -1.34 -17.41 3.49
C LEU A 150 0.00 -17.82 2.88
N PRO A 151 0.31 -17.39 1.64
CA PRO A 151 1.43 -17.97 0.89
C PRO A 151 2.80 -17.65 1.48
N ASN A 152 3.01 -16.45 1.96
CA ASN A 152 4.35 -15.98 2.35
C ASN A 152 4.33 -14.82 3.37
N PRO A 153 3.61 -14.92 4.49
CA PRO A 153 3.57 -13.82 5.46
C PRO A 153 4.82 -13.78 6.33
N THR A 154 5.21 -12.55 6.72
CA THR A 154 6.16 -12.29 7.81
C THR A 154 5.65 -11.16 8.69
N SER A 155 6.37 -10.83 9.77
CA SER A 155 6.07 -9.76 10.70
C SER A 155 7.34 -9.11 11.23
N MET A 156 7.23 -7.90 11.80
CA MET A 156 8.37 -7.23 12.43
C MET A 156 9.03 -8.11 13.48
N GLN A 157 8.24 -8.79 14.33
CA GLN A 157 8.77 -9.69 15.36
C GLN A 157 9.50 -10.90 14.76
N ARG A 158 9.05 -11.44 13.62
CA ARG A 158 9.78 -12.53 12.93
C ARG A 158 11.12 -12.06 12.36
N GLU A 159 11.19 -10.81 11.88
CA GLU A 159 12.40 -10.27 11.28
C GLU A 159 13.42 -9.79 12.33
N THR A 160 12.94 -9.27 13.47
CA THR A 160 13.82 -8.63 14.49
C THR A 160 13.98 -9.45 15.77
N GLY A 161 13.03 -10.36 16.05
CA GLY A 161 12.92 -11.01 17.36
C GLY A 161 12.33 -10.13 18.47
N ILE A 162 11.94 -8.88 18.18
CA ILE A 162 11.53 -7.87 19.17
C ILE A 162 10.02 -7.68 19.12
N HIS A 163 9.39 -7.69 20.30
CA HIS A 163 7.99 -7.28 20.45
C HIS A 163 7.89 -5.76 20.40
N THR A 164 6.98 -5.23 19.58
CA THR A 164 6.83 -3.79 19.33
C THR A 164 5.44 -3.31 19.78
N ASP A 165 5.39 -2.19 20.50
CA ASP A 165 4.14 -1.52 20.88
C ASP A 165 3.47 -0.94 19.63
N THR A 166 2.25 -1.40 19.32
CA THR A 166 1.50 -1.01 18.13
C THR A 166 0.99 0.43 18.18
N HIS A 167 0.71 0.96 19.37
CA HIS A 167 0.25 2.35 19.54
C HIS A 167 1.40 3.34 19.25
N LEU A 168 2.57 3.09 19.85
CA LEU A 168 3.76 3.91 19.56
C LEU A 168 4.22 3.78 18.11
N LEU A 169 4.06 2.59 17.52
CA LEU A 169 4.38 2.34 16.12
C LEU A 169 3.47 3.15 15.19
N LEU A 170 2.17 3.24 15.48
CA LEU A 170 1.23 4.07 14.73
C LEU A 170 1.58 5.56 14.83
N GLU A 171 1.88 6.05 16.03
CA GLU A 171 2.32 7.44 16.20
C GLU A 171 3.56 7.74 15.35
N LYS A 172 4.53 6.82 15.34
CA LYS A 172 5.75 6.97 14.54
C LYS A 172 5.49 6.94 13.03
N TYR A 173 4.62 6.04 12.57
CA TYR A 173 4.18 6.03 11.18
C TYR A 173 3.53 7.36 10.78
N MET A 174 2.65 7.91 11.63
CA MET A 174 1.96 9.16 11.35
C MET A 174 2.89 10.37 11.29
N GLU A 175 3.94 10.41 12.13
CA GLU A 175 4.99 11.43 12.03
C GLU A 175 5.67 11.41 10.64
N ILE A 176 6.07 10.21 10.17
CA ILE A 176 6.69 10.02 8.86
C ILE A 176 5.72 10.39 7.74
N PHE A 177 4.49 9.87 7.78
CA PHE A 177 3.49 10.13 6.75
C PHE A 177 3.14 11.63 6.61
N LEU A 178 3.03 12.34 7.74
CA LEU A 178 2.82 13.79 7.72
C LEU A 178 3.98 14.54 7.07
N GLU A 179 5.21 14.10 7.30
CA GLU A 179 6.37 14.73 6.66
C GLU A 179 6.34 14.51 5.13
N TYR A 180 5.98 13.32 4.67
CA TYR A 180 5.71 13.08 3.25
C TYR A 180 4.61 14.00 2.71
N CYS A 181 3.49 14.13 3.42
CA CYS A 181 2.42 15.04 3.01
C CYS A 181 2.92 16.49 2.91
N ARG A 182 3.64 16.99 3.91
CA ARG A 182 4.18 18.35 3.90
C ARG A 182 5.18 18.56 2.76
N THR A 183 6.04 17.57 2.51
CA THR A 183 7.10 17.69 1.51
C THR A 183 6.56 17.66 0.08
N TYR A 184 5.61 16.76 -0.20
CA TYR A 184 5.25 16.41 -1.58
C TYR A 184 3.89 16.96 -2.03
N LEU A 185 2.97 17.30 -1.12
CA LEU A 185 1.67 17.84 -1.51
C LEU A 185 1.63 19.37 -1.59
N THR A 186 2.70 20.05 -1.18
CA THR A 186 2.80 21.53 -1.26
C THR A 186 3.34 22.03 -2.59
N GLU A 187 4.15 21.22 -3.29
CA GLU A 187 4.88 21.62 -4.50
C GLU A 187 4.79 20.51 -5.54
N GLN A 188 4.11 20.79 -6.66
CA GLN A 188 3.87 19.82 -7.72
C GLN A 188 5.18 19.29 -8.36
N GLU A 189 6.23 20.09 -8.41
CA GLU A 189 7.55 19.68 -8.92
C GLU A 189 8.19 18.55 -8.11
N LYS A 190 7.81 18.41 -6.84
CA LYS A 190 8.32 17.36 -5.96
C LYS A 190 7.71 15.99 -6.21
N LEU A 191 6.58 15.90 -6.93
CA LEU A 191 5.95 14.59 -7.25
C LEU A 191 6.85 13.71 -8.12
N THR A 192 7.67 14.31 -8.98
CA THR A 192 8.66 13.57 -9.78
C THR A 192 9.72 12.91 -8.88
N SER A 193 10.21 13.62 -7.86
CA SER A 193 11.18 13.07 -6.91
C SER A 193 10.55 12.02 -6.00
N LEU A 194 9.27 12.15 -5.65
CA LEU A 194 8.51 11.13 -4.92
C LEU A 194 8.42 9.83 -5.72
N LYS A 195 8.06 9.90 -7.01
CA LYS A 195 8.00 8.74 -7.89
C LYS A 195 9.38 8.09 -8.06
N TYR A 196 10.43 8.90 -8.23
CA TYR A 196 11.80 8.39 -8.31
C TYR A 196 12.15 7.60 -7.04
N ASN A 197 11.92 8.17 -5.86
CA ASN A 197 12.16 7.50 -4.58
C ASN A 197 11.33 6.21 -4.43
N TYR A 198 10.07 6.21 -4.87
CA TYR A 198 9.23 5.02 -4.90
C TYR A 198 9.85 3.92 -5.78
N ASN A 199 10.33 4.27 -6.98
CA ASN A 199 10.94 3.32 -7.91
C ASN A 199 12.18 2.66 -7.32
N GLU A 200 13.08 3.41 -6.66
CA GLU A 200 14.29 2.89 -6.01
C GLU A 200 13.99 1.84 -4.92
N HIS A 201 12.76 1.85 -4.39
CA HIS A 201 12.32 0.91 -3.36
C HIS A 201 11.51 -0.26 -3.92
N LEU A 202 11.33 -0.38 -5.24
CA LEU A 202 10.61 -1.50 -5.83
C LEU A 202 11.32 -2.83 -5.55
N TRP A 203 10.53 -3.82 -5.21
CA TRP A 203 10.98 -5.19 -5.05
C TRP A 203 11.31 -5.79 -6.42
N ARG A 204 12.50 -6.37 -6.56
CA ARG A 204 13.04 -6.93 -7.81
C ARG A 204 13.27 -5.88 -8.91
N LEU A 205 13.54 -4.63 -8.52
CA LEU A 205 13.95 -3.59 -9.46
C LEU A 205 15.25 -3.98 -10.15
N ASP A 206 15.34 -3.77 -11.47
CA ASP A 206 16.52 -4.00 -12.31
C ASP A 206 17.08 -5.44 -12.30
N GLU A 207 16.28 -6.39 -11.83
CA GLU A 207 16.63 -7.81 -11.83
C GLU A 207 15.73 -8.60 -12.80
N PRO A 208 16.27 -9.58 -13.57
CA PRO A 208 15.45 -10.42 -14.44
C PRO A 208 14.63 -11.41 -13.62
N HIS A 209 13.32 -11.45 -13.85
CA HIS A 209 12.37 -12.36 -13.21
C HIS A 209 11.33 -12.89 -14.18
N GLU A 210 10.67 -13.97 -13.81
CA GLU A 210 9.56 -14.53 -14.57
C GLU A 210 8.23 -13.92 -14.13
N PHE A 211 7.40 -13.61 -15.12
CA PHE A 211 6.08 -13.03 -14.96
C PHE A 211 5.03 -13.82 -15.74
N TYR A 212 3.77 -13.62 -15.34
CA TYR A 212 2.59 -14.04 -16.08
C TYR A 212 1.96 -12.80 -16.74
N ASP A 213 1.72 -12.86 -18.04
CA ASP A 213 0.99 -11.83 -18.81
C ASP A 213 -0.49 -12.24 -18.90
N TYR A 214 -1.37 -11.42 -18.34
CA TYR A 214 -2.81 -11.65 -18.36
C TYR A 214 -3.53 -10.74 -19.35
N THR A 215 -2.84 -9.91 -20.12
CA THR A 215 -3.45 -8.91 -21.01
C THR A 215 -4.30 -9.54 -22.14
N SER A 216 -3.97 -10.75 -22.55
CA SER A 216 -4.71 -11.51 -23.58
C SER A 216 -5.93 -12.25 -23.03
N LEU A 217 -6.09 -12.35 -21.69
CA LEU A 217 -7.20 -13.08 -21.10
C LEU A 217 -8.48 -12.24 -21.06
N PRO A 218 -9.68 -12.84 -21.25
CA PRO A 218 -10.94 -12.11 -21.17
C PRO A 218 -11.12 -11.41 -19.82
N CYS A 219 -11.60 -10.16 -19.84
CA CYS A 219 -11.96 -9.41 -18.64
C CYS A 219 -12.99 -10.20 -17.81
N GLY A 220 -12.59 -10.65 -16.62
CA GLY A 220 -13.42 -11.47 -15.72
C GLY A 220 -12.69 -12.67 -15.13
N HIS A 221 -11.67 -13.19 -15.79
CA HIS A 221 -10.84 -14.31 -15.31
C HIS A 221 -9.61 -13.89 -14.49
N LEU A 222 -9.45 -12.58 -14.23
CA LEU A 222 -8.24 -12.01 -13.61
C LEU A 222 -8.27 -12.10 -12.07
N ASN A 223 -8.39 -13.30 -11.50
CA ASN A 223 -8.03 -13.53 -10.11
C ASN A 223 -6.61 -14.06 -10.02
N ALA A 224 -5.67 -13.25 -9.55
CA ALA A 224 -4.27 -13.63 -9.39
C ALA A 224 -4.04 -14.86 -8.45
N GLN A 225 -5.09 -15.31 -7.76
CA GLN A 225 -5.12 -16.54 -6.96
C GLN A 225 -5.74 -17.73 -7.69
N ASP A 226 -6.31 -17.50 -8.88
CA ASP A 226 -6.97 -18.54 -9.65
C ASP A 226 -5.91 -19.35 -10.43
N THR A 227 -5.75 -20.63 -10.07
CA THR A 227 -4.83 -21.55 -10.74
C THR A 227 -5.14 -21.70 -12.23
N LEU A 228 -6.40 -21.54 -12.65
CA LEU A 228 -6.82 -21.55 -14.05
C LEU A 228 -6.25 -20.37 -14.83
N SER A 229 -6.30 -19.15 -14.27
CA SER A 229 -5.74 -17.96 -14.93
C SER A 229 -4.22 -18.05 -15.13
N ARG A 230 -3.50 -18.73 -14.22
CA ARG A 230 -2.05 -18.94 -14.36
C ARG A 230 -1.68 -19.98 -15.42
N SER A 231 -2.52 -20.99 -15.63
CA SER A 231 -2.26 -22.02 -16.66
C SER A 231 -2.52 -21.51 -18.07
N GLU A 232 -3.34 -20.48 -18.24
CA GLU A 232 -3.70 -19.89 -19.53
C GLU A 232 -2.86 -18.63 -19.86
N ALA A 233 -2.18 -18.07 -18.87
CA ALA A 233 -1.36 -16.87 -19.06
C ALA A 233 -0.05 -17.17 -19.78
N GLU A 234 0.34 -16.27 -20.65
CA GLU A 234 1.68 -16.28 -21.24
C GLU A 234 2.73 -16.02 -20.18
N GLN A 235 3.80 -16.80 -20.16
CA GLN A 235 4.94 -16.59 -19.26
C GLN A 235 6.06 -15.91 -20.03
N PHE A 236 6.66 -14.90 -19.41
CA PHE A 236 7.80 -14.20 -19.99
C PHE A 236 8.82 -13.80 -18.94
N THR A 237 10.07 -13.65 -19.34
CA THR A 237 11.13 -13.06 -18.51
C THR A 237 11.17 -11.56 -18.78
N GLY A 238 11.20 -10.76 -17.70
CA GLY A 238 11.28 -9.31 -17.81
C GLY A 238 12.02 -8.69 -16.62
N ILE A 239 12.31 -7.41 -16.74
CA ILE A 239 13.02 -6.60 -15.75
C ILE A 239 12.12 -5.42 -15.38
N ILE A 240 11.80 -5.26 -14.10
CA ILE A 240 11.06 -4.08 -13.61
C ILE A 240 11.95 -2.85 -13.75
N ARG A 241 11.43 -1.82 -14.45
CA ARG A 241 12.12 -0.53 -14.66
C ARG A 241 11.49 0.63 -13.90
N GLY A 242 10.34 0.41 -13.25
CA GLY A 242 9.67 1.43 -12.45
C GLY A 242 8.16 1.43 -12.63
N VAL A 243 7.54 2.58 -12.35
CA VAL A 243 6.12 2.83 -12.60
C VAL A 243 5.94 4.07 -13.47
N SER A 244 4.89 4.08 -14.31
CA SER A 244 4.51 5.23 -15.11
C SER A 244 3.87 6.34 -14.27
N ASP A 245 3.55 7.48 -14.87
CA ASP A 245 2.86 8.59 -14.17
C ASP A 245 1.45 8.19 -13.74
N GLU A 246 0.83 7.26 -14.48
CA GLU A 246 -0.47 6.68 -14.16
C GLU A 246 -0.38 5.57 -13.10
N GLY A 247 0.83 5.22 -12.63
CA GLY A 247 1.07 4.17 -11.63
C GLY A 247 1.05 2.75 -12.20
N ARG A 248 1.21 2.57 -13.53
CA ARG A 248 1.37 1.26 -14.17
C ARG A 248 2.77 0.72 -13.96
N LEU A 249 2.92 -0.59 -13.83
CA LEU A 249 4.25 -1.23 -13.75
C LEU A 249 4.91 -1.24 -15.12
N ILE A 250 6.14 -0.76 -15.20
CA ILE A 250 6.95 -0.78 -16.43
C ILE A 250 7.89 -1.98 -16.35
N VAL A 251 7.80 -2.87 -17.33
CA VAL A 251 8.65 -4.06 -17.44
C VAL A 251 9.28 -4.09 -18.82
N GLU A 252 10.60 -4.26 -18.86
CA GLU A 252 11.37 -4.48 -20.09
C GLU A 252 11.44 -5.99 -20.39
N ASN A 253 11.09 -6.39 -21.59
CA ASN A 253 11.21 -7.78 -22.02
C ASN A 253 12.64 -8.13 -22.46
N VAL A 254 12.87 -9.38 -22.89
CA VAL A 254 14.20 -9.86 -23.31
C VAL A 254 14.66 -9.23 -24.64
N GLU A 255 13.75 -8.65 -25.42
CA GLU A 255 14.04 -7.90 -26.65
C GLU A 255 14.40 -6.43 -26.39
N GLY A 256 14.30 -5.96 -25.13
CA GLY A 256 14.55 -4.57 -24.75
C GLY A 256 13.34 -3.65 -24.94
N GLU A 257 12.14 -4.19 -25.15
CA GLU A 257 10.92 -3.42 -25.29
C GLU A 257 10.29 -3.14 -23.92
N LEU A 258 9.91 -1.88 -23.68
CA LEU A 258 9.20 -1.48 -22.47
C LEU A 258 7.69 -1.69 -22.64
N ARG A 259 7.08 -2.39 -21.70
CA ARG A 259 5.64 -2.61 -21.63
C ARG A 259 5.09 -2.09 -20.30
N GLU A 260 3.90 -1.50 -20.34
CA GLU A 260 3.21 -0.99 -19.18
C GLU A 260 2.01 -1.87 -18.81
N PHE A 261 1.94 -2.28 -17.56
CA PHE A 261 0.90 -3.16 -17.05
C PHE A 261 0.05 -2.46 -15.99
N ALA A 262 -1.26 -2.49 -16.16
CA ALA A 262 -2.18 -2.16 -15.09
C ALA A 262 -2.25 -3.30 -14.06
N PHE A 263 -2.80 -2.98 -12.89
CA PHE A 263 -3.02 -3.99 -11.86
C PHE A 263 -3.87 -5.17 -12.38
N LYS A 264 -3.41 -6.40 -12.16
CA LYS A 264 -3.92 -7.68 -12.67
C LYS A 264 -3.61 -8.00 -14.15
N GLU A 265 -3.02 -7.11 -14.92
CA GLU A 265 -2.53 -7.45 -16.24
C GLU A 265 -1.21 -8.22 -16.21
N ILE A 266 -0.52 -8.22 -15.06
CA ILE A 266 0.73 -8.95 -14.82
C ILE A 266 0.70 -9.66 -13.46
N GLY A 267 1.29 -10.84 -13.40
CA GLY A 267 1.50 -11.61 -12.18
C GLY A 267 2.97 -11.94 -11.96
N TYR A 268 3.40 -11.94 -10.71
CA TYR A 268 4.75 -12.35 -10.35
C TYR A 268 4.80 -13.87 -10.19
N LYS A 269 5.83 -14.51 -10.72
CA LYS A 269 6.16 -15.91 -10.40
C LYS A 269 7.09 -15.91 -9.18
N ILE A 270 6.55 -16.34 -8.04
CA ILE A 270 7.23 -16.37 -6.74
C ILE A 270 7.51 -17.82 -6.36
#